data_961695ca32ff5414c4e88f022664d2cd
#
_entry.id   961695ca32ff5414c4e88f022664d2cd
#
_cell.length_a   1.000
_cell.length_b   1.000
_cell.length_c   1.000
_cell.angle_alpha   90.00
_cell.angle_beta   90.00
_cell.angle_gamma   90.00
#
_symmetry.space_group_name_H-M   'P 1'
#
loop_
_entity.id
_entity.type
_entity.pdbx_description
1 polymer ?
#
loop_
_entity_poly.entity_id
_entity_poly.type
_entity_poly.pdbx_seq_one_letter_code
_entity_poly.pdbx_strand_id
1 'polypeptide(L)'
;MRQMIRRLVAAFALVALAGAGARADDALKLAVGQRGNWDTSVSELGQRGGIFKKHGLSLELLYTQGSAETLQAVLSGSVDIGVGAGIMGALGAFSKNAPVRIIGAETTGAADLFWYVKGDSAIKTLKDADGKTIAFSGKGSSTDGIVTAFVKQYALKAVPTATGGPAPTLTQVMSGQIDVGWSAPPFGLDLIDQGKIRVIATGNDATVFKGQTVRLLITNLAALQGRRDVLKRYVQAYRETIDWEYADPAALKLYAEWLNIPPAIAQRSRDGFFPKAALDPDTIVGLSTIVNDAVDLKYTQATLTQAQLGELIQIPPR
;
A
#
# COMPACT_ATOMS: atom_id res chain seq x y z
N MET A 1 40.10 50.44 -33.30
CA MET A 1 40.23 48.97 -33.32
C MET A 1 40.32 48.34 -31.93
N ARG A 2 41.00 48.92 -30.91
CA ARG A 2 41.12 48.34 -29.53
C ARG A 2 39.83 48.43 -28.69
N GLN A 3 38.89 49.31 -28.96
CA GLN A 3 37.64 49.41 -28.19
C GLN A 3 36.51 48.48 -28.70
N MET A 4 36.55 48.05 -29.97
CA MET A 4 35.60 47.07 -30.52
C MET A 4 35.86 45.64 -29.99
N ILE A 5 37.14 45.28 -29.77
CA ILE A 5 37.50 43.93 -29.27
C ILE A 5 37.08 43.73 -27.81
N ARG A 6 37.08 44.78 -26.97
CA ARG A 6 36.64 44.72 -25.56
C ARG A 6 35.14 44.53 -25.38
N ARG A 7 34.30 44.98 -26.36
CA ARG A 7 32.84 44.80 -26.34
C ARG A 7 32.39 43.42 -26.79
N LEU A 8 33.16 42.72 -27.65
CA LEU A 8 32.88 41.36 -28.10
C LEU A 8 33.22 40.29 -27.06
N VAL A 9 34.23 40.51 -26.22
CA VAL A 9 34.59 39.58 -25.11
C VAL A 9 33.61 39.64 -23.97
N ALA A 10 33.00 40.81 -23.68
CA ALA A 10 31.98 40.95 -22.64
C ALA A 10 30.62 40.33 -23.02
N ALA A 11 30.27 40.25 -24.30
CA ALA A 11 29.04 39.63 -24.77
C ALA A 11 29.10 38.10 -24.79
N PHE A 12 30.30 37.50 -24.91
CA PHE A 12 30.45 36.03 -24.89
C PHE A 12 30.45 35.42 -23.46
N ALA A 13 30.76 36.22 -22.41
CA ALA A 13 30.75 35.78 -21.02
C ALA A 13 29.34 35.73 -20.38
N LEU A 14 28.35 36.40 -20.94
CA LEU A 14 26.97 36.40 -20.44
C LEU A 14 26.08 35.26 -20.96
N VAL A 15 26.49 34.54 -22.00
CA VAL A 15 25.72 33.43 -22.59
C VAL A 15 26.03 32.09 -21.94
N ALA A 16 27.12 32.00 -21.15
CA ALA A 16 27.53 30.73 -20.52
C ALA A 16 26.83 30.45 -19.18
N LEU A 17 26.02 31.37 -18.64
CA LEU A 17 25.28 31.17 -17.35
C LEU A 17 23.81 30.82 -17.52
N ALA A 18 23.28 30.68 -18.74
CA ALA A 18 21.89 30.35 -18.99
C ALA A 18 21.62 28.85 -19.20
N GLY A 19 22.58 27.99 -18.84
CA GLY A 19 22.51 26.54 -19.10
C GLY A 19 22.29 25.65 -17.88
N ALA A 20 21.77 26.16 -16.76
CA ALA A 20 21.14 25.31 -15.76
C ALA A 20 19.74 24.96 -16.27
N GLY A 21 19.67 24.13 -17.31
CA GLY A 21 18.40 23.59 -17.78
C GLY A 21 17.69 22.94 -16.60
N ALA A 22 16.50 23.44 -16.27
CA ALA A 22 15.62 22.76 -15.34
C ALA A 22 15.47 21.33 -15.85
N ARG A 23 16.13 20.37 -15.18
CA ARG A 23 15.98 18.96 -15.50
C ARG A 23 14.52 18.64 -15.28
N ALA A 24 13.84 18.12 -16.28
CA ALA A 24 12.46 17.67 -16.12
C ALA A 24 12.43 16.61 -15.01
N ASP A 25 11.40 16.67 -14.17
CA ASP A 25 11.21 15.66 -13.13
C ASP A 25 11.08 14.27 -13.78
N ASP A 26 11.68 13.27 -13.13
CA ASP A 26 11.53 11.88 -13.57
C ASP A 26 10.11 11.41 -13.27
N ALA A 27 9.34 11.09 -14.32
CA ALA A 27 8.00 10.56 -14.17
C ALA A 27 8.02 9.10 -13.70
N LEU A 28 7.20 8.76 -12.71
CA LEU A 28 6.97 7.42 -12.19
C LEU A 28 5.48 7.09 -12.27
N LYS A 29 5.16 5.89 -12.79
CA LYS A 29 3.81 5.34 -12.77
C LYS A 29 3.64 4.41 -11.59
N LEU A 30 2.61 4.65 -10.79
CA LEU A 30 2.32 3.88 -9.59
C LEU A 30 0.94 3.24 -9.66
N ALA A 31 0.85 1.96 -9.29
CA ALA A 31 -0.40 1.36 -8.88
C ALA A 31 -0.51 1.46 -7.35
N VAL A 32 -1.59 2.03 -6.86
CA VAL A 32 -1.84 2.25 -5.44
C VAL A 32 -3.03 1.41 -5.02
N GLY A 33 -2.82 0.50 -4.07
CA GLY A 33 -3.86 -0.37 -3.54
C GLY A 33 -4.83 0.42 -2.70
N GLN A 34 -6.04 0.65 -3.20
CA GLN A 34 -7.09 1.36 -2.50
C GLN A 34 -6.88 2.89 -2.42
N ARG A 35 -7.75 3.64 -3.06
CA ARG A 35 -7.78 5.10 -2.89
C ARG A 35 -8.39 5.43 -1.54
N GLY A 36 -7.64 6.13 -0.71
CA GLY A 36 -8.17 6.77 0.49
C GLY A 36 -7.81 6.13 1.82
N ASN A 37 -7.15 4.98 1.87
CA ASN A 37 -6.56 4.51 3.12
C ASN A 37 -5.34 5.38 3.47
N TRP A 38 -5.09 5.58 4.75
CA TRP A 38 -3.99 6.45 5.20
C TRP A 38 -2.62 5.94 4.75
N ASP A 39 -2.33 4.66 4.93
CA ASP A 39 -1.07 4.02 4.53
C ASP A 39 -0.79 4.11 3.03
N THR A 40 -1.81 3.92 2.20
CA THR A 40 -1.66 4.00 0.75
C THR A 40 -1.73 5.45 0.21
N SER A 41 -2.05 6.44 1.04
CA SER A 41 -2.13 7.85 0.62
C SER A 41 -0.78 8.57 0.60
N VAL A 42 0.29 7.99 1.13
CA VAL A 42 1.62 8.62 1.26
C VAL A 42 2.11 9.22 -0.06
N SER A 43 2.00 8.48 -1.18
CA SER A 43 2.44 9.00 -2.49
C SER A 43 1.61 10.20 -2.96
N GLU A 44 0.30 10.17 -2.77
CA GLU A 44 -0.61 11.28 -3.13
C GLU A 44 -0.34 12.51 -2.27
N LEU A 45 -0.27 12.33 -0.95
CA LEU A 45 -0.08 13.44 -0.02
C LEU A 45 1.30 14.07 -0.18
N GLY A 46 2.34 13.26 -0.34
CA GLY A 46 3.69 13.75 -0.60
C GLY A 46 3.82 14.49 -1.92
N GLN A 47 3.11 14.03 -2.98
CA GLN A 47 3.05 14.75 -4.25
C GLN A 47 2.33 16.09 -4.10
N ARG A 48 1.17 16.12 -3.45
CA ARG A 48 0.41 17.36 -3.16
C ARG A 48 1.18 18.31 -2.24
N GLY A 49 1.91 17.77 -1.26
CA GLY A 49 2.81 18.52 -0.38
C GLY A 49 4.10 19.00 -1.05
N GLY A 50 4.36 18.61 -2.32
CA GLY A 50 5.53 18.99 -3.08
C GLY A 50 6.82 18.26 -2.69
N ILE A 51 6.73 17.22 -1.84
CA ILE A 51 7.90 16.45 -1.36
C ILE A 51 8.52 15.68 -2.53
N PHE A 52 7.75 14.93 -3.32
CA PHE A 52 8.28 14.21 -4.47
C PHE A 52 8.94 15.16 -5.49
N LYS A 53 8.38 16.35 -5.71
CA LYS A 53 8.97 17.36 -6.59
C LYS A 53 10.34 17.85 -6.09
N LYS A 54 10.55 18.00 -4.77
CA LYS A 54 11.87 18.32 -4.20
C LYS A 54 12.92 17.26 -4.52
N HIS A 55 12.50 16.00 -4.68
CA HIS A 55 13.34 14.89 -5.10
C HIS A 55 13.42 14.72 -6.62
N GLY A 56 12.92 15.68 -7.41
CA GLY A 56 12.92 15.65 -8.87
C GLY A 56 12.05 14.54 -9.43
N LEU A 57 10.90 14.29 -8.82
CA LEU A 57 9.95 13.23 -9.19
C LEU A 57 8.55 13.81 -9.45
N SER A 58 7.88 13.23 -10.46
CA SER A 58 6.47 13.44 -10.76
C SER A 58 5.77 12.09 -10.79
N LEU A 59 4.66 11.95 -10.07
CA LEU A 59 3.95 10.68 -9.91
C LEU A 59 2.65 10.66 -10.72
N GLU A 60 2.44 9.60 -11.49
CA GLU A 60 1.16 9.26 -12.10
C GLU A 60 0.54 8.11 -11.29
N LEU A 61 -0.56 8.36 -10.59
CA LEU A 61 -1.16 7.42 -9.65
C LEU A 61 -2.38 6.74 -10.26
N LEU A 62 -2.33 5.41 -10.37
CA LEU A 62 -3.45 4.54 -10.73
C LEU A 62 -3.97 3.85 -9.47
N TYR A 63 -5.21 4.11 -9.09
CA TYR A 63 -5.84 3.44 -7.95
C TYR A 63 -6.49 2.12 -8.36
N THR A 64 -6.18 1.07 -7.62
CA THR A 64 -6.69 -0.28 -7.83
C THR A 64 -7.76 -0.66 -6.79
N GLN A 65 -8.43 -1.78 -6.99
CA GLN A 65 -9.43 -2.29 -6.03
C GLN A 65 -8.79 -3.01 -4.82
N GLY A 66 -7.46 -3.14 -4.80
CA GLY A 66 -6.72 -3.73 -3.69
C GLY A 66 -5.38 -4.30 -4.13
N SER A 67 -4.64 -4.84 -3.17
CA SER A 67 -3.23 -5.24 -3.31
C SER A 67 -2.99 -6.33 -4.37
N ALA A 68 -3.98 -7.14 -4.72
CA ALA A 68 -3.85 -8.13 -5.78
C ALA A 68 -3.73 -7.48 -7.17
N GLU A 69 -4.57 -6.49 -7.49
CA GLU A 69 -4.48 -5.74 -8.75
C GLU A 69 -3.20 -4.91 -8.81
N THR A 70 -2.78 -4.31 -7.68
CA THR A 70 -1.51 -3.59 -7.56
C THR A 70 -0.33 -4.49 -7.94
N LEU A 71 -0.28 -5.71 -7.42
CA LEU A 71 0.75 -6.69 -7.77
C LEU A 71 0.72 -7.01 -9.26
N GLN A 72 -0.47 -7.26 -9.84
CA GLN A 72 -0.59 -7.56 -11.27
C GLN A 72 -0.13 -6.42 -12.17
N ALA A 73 -0.44 -5.16 -11.81
CA ALA A 73 0.02 -4.00 -12.56
C ALA A 73 1.55 -3.88 -12.60
N VAL A 74 2.22 -4.22 -11.49
CA VAL A 74 3.70 -4.27 -11.41
C VAL A 74 4.25 -5.43 -12.24
N LEU A 75 3.67 -6.64 -12.12
CA LEU A 75 4.14 -7.82 -12.84
C LEU A 75 4.02 -7.69 -14.36
N SER A 76 2.96 -7.04 -14.83
CA SER A 76 2.75 -6.75 -16.26
C SER A 76 3.66 -5.66 -16.81
N GLY A 77 4.35 -4.89 -15.94
CA GLY A 77 5.15 -3.73 -16.34
C GLY A 77 4.31 -2.51 -16.72
N SER A 78 3.02 -2.49 -16.42
CA SER A 78 2.13 -1.35 -16.68
C SER A 78 2.48 -0.14 -15.81
N VAL A 79 3.10 -0.38 -14.66
CA VAL A 79 3.57 0.62 -13.71
C VAL A 79 4.99 0.31 -13.22
N ASP A 80 5.69 1.33 -12.74
CA ASP A 80 7.03 1.21 -12.17
C ASP A 80 7.00 0.68 -10.73
N ILE A 81 6.02 1.13 -9.94
CA ILE A 81 5.93 0.87 -8.50
C ILE A 81 4.50 0.44 -8.13
N GLY A 82 4.40 -0.50 -7.21
CA GLY A 82 3.15 -0.85 -6.52
C GLY A 82 3.22 -0.47 -5.05
N VAL A 83 2.21 0.25 -4.58
CA VAL A 83 2.00 0.67 -3.18
C VAL A 83 0.86 -0.14 -2.59
N GLY A 84 1.04 -0.73 -1.44
CA GLY A 84 0.02 -1.55 -0.77
C GLY A 84 -0.07 -2.98 -1.29
N ALA A 85 0.99 -3.54 -1.86
CA ALA A 85 0.99 -4.93 -2.30
C ALA A 85 1.06 -5.90 -1.12
N GLY A 86 0.23 -6.96 -1.11
CA GLY A 86 0.23 -7.96 -0.04
C GLY A 86 1.50 -8.81 -0.06
N ILE A 87 2.15 -8.97 1.11
CA ILE A 87 3.42 -9.71 1.20
C ILE A 87 3.28 -11.17 0.79
N MET A 88 2.20 -11.85 1.17
CA MET A 88 1.96 -13.25 0.80
C MET A 88 1.85 -13.41 -0.73
N GLY A 89 1.16 -12.49 -1.40
CA GLY A 89 1.06 -12.48 -2.86
C GLY A 89 2.40 -12.23 -3.54
N ALA A 90 3.22 -11.32 -3.00
CA ALA A 90 4.56 -11.03 -3.53
C ALA A 90 5.50 -12.25 -3.40
N LEU A 91 5.52 -12.91 -2.23
CA LEU A 91 6.28 -14.15 -2.01
C LEU A 91 5.82 -15.26 -2.96
N GLY A 92 4.50 -15.44 -3.08
CA GLY A 92 3.91 -16.46 -3.97
C GLY A 92 4.20 -16.20 -5.46
N ALA A 93 4.21 -14.94 -5.89
CA ALA A 93 4.60 -14.59 -7.25
C ALA A 93 6.10 -14.82 -7.49
N PHE A 94 6.95 -14.35 -6.58
CA PHE A 94 8.40 -14.54 -6.69
C PHE A 94 8.80 -16.01 -6.71
N SER A 95 8.19 -16.87 -5.87
CA SER A 95 8.46 -18.32 -5.84
C SER A 95 8.15 -19.01 -7.17
N LYS A 96 7.34 -18.38 -8.01
CA LYS A 96 7.01 -18.82 -9.38
C LYS A 96 7.84 -18.09 -10.45
N ASN A 97 8.96 -17.48 -10.07
CA ASN A 97 9.87 -16.73 -10.93
C ASN A 97 9.26 -15.45 -11.54
N ALA A 98 8.22 -14.89 -10.93
CA ALA A 98 7.72 -13.58 -11.36
C ALA A 98 8.75 -12.47 -11.07
N PRO A 99 8.85 -11.43 -11.92
CA PRO A 99 9.91 -10.42 -11.84
C PRO A 99 9.67 -9.36 -10.76
N VAL A 100 8.97 -9.69 -9.68
CA VAL A 100 8.70 -8.76 -8.56
C VAL A 100 9.93 -8.57 -7.68
N ARG A 101 10.12 -7.33 -7.19
CA ARG A 101 11.13 -6.96 -6.19
C ARG A 101 10.50 -6.06 -5.14
N ILE A 102 10.91 -6.22 -3.88
CA ILE A 102 10.45 -5.41 -2.75
C ILE A 102 11.44 -4.27 -2.57
N ILE A 103 10.96 -3.03 -2.66
CA ILE A 103 11.75 -1.80 -2.48
C ILE A 103 11.42 -1.05 -1.20
N GLY A 104 10.47 -1.55 -0.42
CA GLY A 104 10.12 -1.05 0.91
C GLY A 104 9.08 -1.93 1.58
N ALA A 105 9.11 -1.97 2.90
CA ALA A 105 7.94 -2.34 3.67
C ALA A 105 6.94 -1.17 3.61
N GLU A 106 5.71 -1.37 4.04
CA GLU A 106 4.72 -0.30 4.06
C GLU A 106 3.95 -0.32 5.37
N THR A 107 3.23 -1.39 5.65
CA THR A 107 2.41 -1.49 6.86
C THR A 107 2.72 -2.75 7.64
N THR A 108 2.99 -2.60 8.94
CA THR A 108 3.18 -3.68 9.91
C THR A 108 1.93 -3.83 10.78
N GLY A 109 1.41 -5.06 10.89
CA GLY A 109 0.11 -5.35 11.50
C GLY A 109 -1.04 -5.13 10.52
N ALA A 110 -2.22 -5.58 10.92
CA ALA A 110 -3.43 -5.53 10.10
C ALA A 110 -4.66 -5.00 10.89
N ALA A 111 -4.43 -4.14 11.88
CA ALA A 111 -5.50 -3.57 12.70
C ALA A 111 -6.45 -2.65 11.93
N ASP A 112 -5.97 -2.09 10.83
CA ASP A 112 -6.74 -1.24 9.91
C ASP A 112 -7.78 -2.02 9.11
N LEU A 113 -7.50 -3.28 8.79
CA LEU A 113 -8.43 -4.14 8.07
C LEU A 113 -9.47 -4.72 9.02
N PHE A 114 -10.74 -4.56 8.70
CA PHE A 114 -11.81 -5.10 9.51
C PHE A 114 -12.88 -5.83 8.70
N TRP A 115 -13.48 -6.83 9.32
CA TRP A 115 -14.59 -7.61 8.79
C TRP A 115 -15.87 -7.28 9.51
N TYR A 116 -16.94 -7.09 8.75
CA TYR A 116 -18.21 -6.58 9.26
C TYR A 116 -19.40 -7.32 8.66
N VAL A 117 -20.51 -7.20 9.33
CA VAL A 117 -21.84 -7.69 8.92
C VAL A 117 -22.85 -6.54 8.95
N LYS A 118 -24.05 -6.73 8.40
CA LYS A 118 -25.16 -5.81 8.65
C LYS A 118 -25.40 -5.63 10.15
N GLY A 119 -25.84 -4.45 10.57
CA GLY A 119 -26.08 -4.15 11.99
C GLY A 119 -27.05 -5.12 12.67
N ASP A 120 -28.07 -5.57 11.95
CA ASP A 120 -29.11 -6.52 12.39
C ASP A 120 -28.76 -8.00 12.19
N SER A 121 -27.58 -8.32 11.63
CA SER A 121 -27.16 -9.69 11.36
C SER A 121 -27.11 -10.55 12.63
N ALA A 122 -27.50 -11.82 12.48
CA ALA A 122 -27.36 -12.83 13.54
C ALA A 122 -25.89 -13.23 13.80
N ILE A 123 -24.98 -13.05 12.82
CA ILE A 123 -23.55 -13.31 12.95
C ILE A 123 -22.94 -12.29 13.92
N LYS A 124 -22.39 -12.72 15.06
CA LYS A 124 -21.81 -11.86 16.10
C LYS A 124 -20.29 -11.92 16.15
N THR A 125 -19.72 -13.05 15.78
CA THR A 125 -18.27 -13.35 15.81
C THR A 125 -17.86 -14.07 14.53
N LEU A 126 -16.54 -14.23 14.30
CA LEU A 126 -16.03 -15.04 13.18
C LEU A 126 -16.50 -16.50 13.23
N LYS A 127 -16.71 -17.07 14.43
CA LYS A 127 -17.20 -18.45 14.56
C LYS A 127 -18.61 -18.65 14.02
N ASP A 128 -19.44 -17.60 14.09
CA ASP A 128 -20.80 -17.63 13.56
C ASP A 128 -20.81 -17.56 12.02
N ALA A 129 -19.67 -17.30 11.39
CA ALA A 129 -19.48 -17.29 9.94
C ALA A 129 -19.22 -18.68 9.34
N ASP A 130 -19.32 -19.75 10.12
CA ASP A 130 -19.24 -21.12 9.60
C ASP A 130 -20.29 -21.37 8.53
N GLY A 131 -19.89 -21.91 7.38
CA GLY A 131 -20.75 -22.09 6.21
C GLY A 131 -21.18 -20.81 5.49
N LYS A 132 -20.67 -19.63 5.88
CA LYS A 132 -20.99 -18.32 5.32
C LYS A 132 -19.94 -17.82 4.35
N THR A 133 -20.29 -16.83 3.54
CA THR A 133 -19.35 -16.13 2.66
C THR A 133 -18.57 -15.08 3.44
N ILE A 134 -17.23 -15.07 3.29
CA ILE A 134 -16.34 -14.06 3.87
C ILE A 134 -15.59 -13.35 2.74
N ALA A 135 -15.77 -12.05 2.65
CA ALA A 135 -15.20 -11.21 1.61
C ALA A 135 -13.68 -10.97 1.78
N PHE A 136 -12.99 -10.88 0.64
CA PHE A 136 -11.65 -10.32 0.50
C PHE A 136 -11.52 -9.60 -0.85
N SER A 137 -10.49 -8.76 -1.05
CA SER A 137 -10.40 -7.93 -2.26
C SER A 137 -10.10 -8.72 -3.54
N GLY A 138 -9.14 -9.62 -3.50
CA GLY A 138 -8.74 -10.43 -4.65
C GLY A 138 -7.66 -11.43 -4.27
N LYS A 139 -7.47 -12.48 -5.06
CA LYS A 139 -6.52 -13.57 -4.76
C LYS A 139 -5.08 -13.05 -4.70
N GLY A 140 -4.36 -13.37 -3.63
CA GLY A 140 -3.00 -12.88 -3.37
C GLY A 140 -2.94 -11.52 -2.67
N SER A 141 -4.09 -10.92 -2.32
CA SER A 141 -4.13 -9.69 -1.53
C SER A 141 -3.82 -9.92 -0.04
N SER A 142 -3.57 -8.84 0.71
CA SER A 142 -3.46 -8.90 2.17
C SER A 142 -4.74 -9.45 2.81
N THR A 143 -5.91 -9.02 2.32
CA THR A 143 -7.21 -9.51 2.81
C THR A 143 -7.45 -10.99 2.48
N ASP A 144 -6.97 -11.50 1.34
CA ASP A 144 -6.99 -12.95 1.02
C ASP A 144 -6.16 -13.75 2.03
N GLY A 145 -4.95 -13.26 2.35
CA GLY A 145 -4.10 -13.89 3.37
C GLY A 145 -4.78 -13.96 4.72
N ILE A 146 -5.38 -12.86 5.16
CA ILE A 146 -6.06 -12.78 6.46
C ILE A 146 -7.29 -13.69 6.51
N VAL A 147 -8.14 -13.69 5.47
CA VAL A 147 -9.32 -14.59 5.42
C VAL A 147 -8.88 -16.05 5.38
N THR A 148 -7.81 -16.38 4.64
CA THR A 148 -7.24 -17.73 4.65
C THR A 148 -6.78 -18.13 6.05
N ALA A 149 -6.14 -17.20 6.77
CA ALA A 149 -5.72 -17.43 8.16
C ALA A 149 -6.93 -17.59 9.10
N PHE A 150 -7.98 -16.78 8.95
CA PHE A 150 -9.23 -16.95 9.73
C PHE A 150 -9.84 -18.33 9.54
N VAL A 151 -9.99 -18.76 8.28
CA VAL A 151 -10.55 -20.07 7.96
C VAL A 151 -9.73 -21.21 8.62
N LYS A 152 -8.40 -21.11 8.55
CA LYS A 152 -7.50 -22.10 9.17
C LYS A 152 -7.55 -22.03 10.71
N GLN A 153 -7.40 -20.83 11.28
CA GLN A 153 -7.27 -20.61 12.73
C GLN A 153 -8.56 -21.01 13.50
N TYR A 154 -9.71 -20.70 12.94
CA TYR A 154 -11.02 -20.98 13.55
C TYR A 154 -11.68 -22.26 13.02
N ALA A 155 -10.99 -23.02 12.15
CA ALA A 155 -11.49 -24.24 11.50
C ALA A 155 -12.86 -24.05 10.82
N LEU A 156 -13.06 -22.92 10.16
CA LEU A 156 -14.33 -22.56 9.53
C LEU A 156 -14.54 -23.32 8.21
N LYS A 157 -15.79 -23.71 7.94
CA LYS A 157 -16.27 -24.14 6.63
C LYS A 157 -16.75 -22.97 5.77
N ALA A 158 -16.30 -21.73 6.12
CA ALA A 158 -16.67 -20.53 5.41
C ALA A 158 -16.16 -20.54 3.95
N VAL A 159 -16.83 -19.77 3.09
CA VAL A 159 -16.50 -19.63 1.66
C VAL A 159 -15.83 -18.27 1.42
N PRO A 160 -14.48 -18.22 1.33
CA PRO A 160 -13.80 -16.97 0.96
C PRO A 160 -14.24 -16.51 -0.44
N THR A 161 -14.66 -15.24 -0.56
CA THR A 161 -15.24 -14.70 -1.78
C THR A 161 -14.59 -13.37 -2.17
N ALA A 162 -14.05 -13.28 -3.38
CA ALA A 162 -13.46 -12.05 -3.90
C ALA A 162 -14.57 -11.04 -4.26
N THR A 163 -14.49 -9.84 -3.68
CA THR A 163 -15.53 -8.80 -3.84
C THR A 163 -14.99 -7.47 -4.37
N GLY A 164 -13.68 -7.36 -4.61
CA GLY A 164 -13.02 -6.11 -4.92
C GLY A 164 -12.82 -5.22 -3.69
N GLY A 165 -12.85 -3.91 -3.87
CA GLY A 165 -12.63 -2.92 -2.82
C GLY A 165 -13.81 -2.78 -1.84
N PRO A 166 -13.68 -1.89 -0.81
CA PRO A 166 -14.71 -1.67 0.21
C PRO A 166 -16.09 -1.29 -0.35
N ALA A 167 -16.16 -0.43 -1.37
CA ALA A 167 -17.43 0.04 -1.90
C ALA A 167 -18.26 -1.08 -2.58
N PRO A 168 -17.71 -1.88 -3.53
CA PRO A 168 -18.43 -3.02 -4.07
C PRO A 168 -18.70 -4.11 -3.02
N THR A 169 -17.82 -4.29 -2.04
CA THR A 169 -18.07 -5.21 -0.92
C THR A 169 -19.29 -4.77 -0.11
N LEU A 170 -19.39 -3.49 0.23
CA LEU A 170 -20.53 -2.95 0.98
C LEU A 170 -21.85 -3.19 0.23
N THR A 171 -21.88 -2.92 -1.08
CA THR A 171 -23.05 -3.16 -1.92
C THR A 171 -23.50 -4.63 -1.85
N GLN A 172 -22.57 -5.56 -1.95
CA GLN A 172 -22.85 -7.00 -1.89
C GLN A 172 -23.33 -7.45 -0.49
N VAL A 173 -22.77 -6.88 0.58
CA VAL A 173 -23.23 -7.16 1.95
C VAL A 173 -24.65 -6.60 2.17
N MET A 174 -24.89 -5.36 1.76
CA MET A 174 -26.19 -4.73 1.97
C MET A 174 -27.32 -5.39 1.15
N SER A 175 -27.01 -5.94 -0.02
CA SER A 175 -27.96 -6.74 -0.82
C SER A 175 -28.12 -8.19 -0.32
N GLY A 176 -27.27 -8.66 0.60
CA GLY A 176 -27.30 -10.04 1.12
C GLY A 176 -26.62 -11.07 0.23
N GLN A 177 -25.85 -10.64 -0.79
CA GLN A 177 -25.03 -11.55 -1.62
C GLN A 177 -23.80 -12.07 -0.86
N ILE A 178 -23.28 -11.29 0.09
CA ILE A 178 -22.15 -11.62 0.95
C ILE A 178 -22.59 -11.50 2.40
N ASP A 179 -22.27 -12.50 3.22
CA ASP A 179 -22.61 -12.51 4.64
C ASP A 179 -21.67 -11.62 5.48
N VAL A 180 -20.36 -11.72 5.24
CA VAL A 180 -19.32 -10.99 5.97
C VAL A 180 -18.47 -10.18 4.98
N GLY A 181 -18.57 -8.86 5.06
CA GLY A 181 -17.81 -7.92 4.25
C GLY A 181 -16.45 -7.58 4.87
N TRP A 182 -15.58 -6.94 4.08
CA TRP A 182 -14.33 -6.36 4.56
C TRP A 182 -14.26 -4.87 4.23
N SER A 183 -13.53 -4.11 5.03
CA SER A 183 -13.24 -2.70 4.78
C SER A 183 -11.94 -2.26 5.49
N ALA A 184 -11.55 -1.02 5.25
CA ALA A 184 -10.47 -0.31 5.93
C ALA A 184 -10.81 1.17 6.05
N PRO A 185 -10.39 1.88 7.14
CA PRO A 185 -10.63 3.31 7.30
C PRO A 185 -10.05 4.15 6.14
N PRO A 186 -10.75 5.22 5.77
CA PRO A 186 -11.93 5.82 6.41
C PRO A 186 -13.25 5.14 6.03
N PHE A 187 -13.26 4.18 5.09
CA PHE A 187 -14.47 3.55 4.57
C PHE A 187 -15.23 2.78 5.66
N GLY A 188 -16.52 3.07 5.78
CA GLY A 188 -17.42 2.37 6.69
C GLY A 188 -17.44 2.91 8.12
N LEU A 189 -16.57 3.85 8.52
CA LEU A 189 -16.57 4.40 9.88
C LEU A 189 -17.89 5.08 10.21
N ASP A 190 -18.47 5.83 9.28
CA ASP A 190 -19.78 6.45 9.40
C ASP A 190 -20.92 5.42 9.52
N LEU A 191 -20.84 4.32 8.81
CA LEU A 191 -21.83 3.24 8.86
C LEU A 191 -21.77 2.46 10.17
N ILE A 192 -20.56 2.33 10.75
CA ILE A 192 -20.38 1.76 12.09
C ILE A 192 -21.04 2.68 13.14
N ASP A 193 -20.78 3.98 13.06
CA ASP A 193 -21.34 4.97 13.98
C ASP A 193 -22.89 5.03 13.90
N GLN A 194 -23.43 4.80 12.71
CA GLN A 194 -24.88 4.72 12.48
C GLN A 194 -25.49 3.35 12.84
N GLY A 195 -24.69 2.38 13.25
CA GLY A 195 -25.15 1.02 13.52
C GLY A 195 -25.63 0.23 12.31
N LYS A 196 -25.37 0.72 11.08
CA LYS A 196 -25.75 0.04 9.83
C LYS A 196 -24.91 -1.17 9.54
N ILE A 197 -23.66 -1.15 9.97
CA ILE A 197 -22.74 -2.29 9.95
C ILE A 197 -22.13 -2.47 11.34
N ARG A 198 -21.70 -3.69 11.63
CA ARG A 198 -21.05 -4.06 12.90
C ARG A 198 -19.80 -4.86 12.61
N VAL A 199 -18.66 -4.40 13.14
CA VAL A 199 -17.38 -5.10 13.07
C VAL A 199 -17.46 -6.37 13.92
N ILE A 200 -16.99 -7.48 13.36
CA ILE A 200 -16.93 -8.79 14.04
C ILE A 200 -15.49 -9.31 14.17
N ALA A 201 -14.56 -8.75 13.40
CA ALA A 201 -13.14 -9.06 13.48
C ALA A 201 -12.29 -7.94 12.86
N THR A 202 -11.03 -7.88 13.28
CA THR A 202 -9.95 -7.10 12.66
C THR A 202 -8.91 -8.04 12.05
N GLY A 203 -8.04 -7.54 11.18
CA GLY A 203 -6.97 -8.37 10.62
C GLY A 203 -5.99 -8.90 11.68
N ASN A 204 -5.86 -8.23 12.82
CA ASN A 204 -5.02 -8.70 13.94
C ASN A 204 -5.62 -9.90 14.69
N ASP A 205 -6.90 -10.26 14.47
CA ASP A 205 -7.49 -11.49 15.00
C ASP A 205 -6.97 -12.74 14.25
N ALA A 206 -6.39 -12.57 13.05
CA ALA A 206 -5.53 -13.56 12.42
C ALA A 206 -4.12 -13.45 13.03
N THR A 207 -3.81 -14.33 13.99
CA THR A 207 -2.59 -14.24 14.83
C THR A 207 -1.29 -14.18 14.03
N VAL A 208 -1.24 -14.83 12.88
CA VAL A 208 -0.08 -14.82 11.96
C VAL A 208 0.21 -13.44 11.37
N PHE A 209 -0.78 -12.53 11.30
CA PHE A 209 -0.58 -11.18 10.76
C PHE A 209 -0.39 -10.11 11.82
N LYS A 210 -0.57 -10.47 13.09
CA LYS A 210 -0.40 -9.55 14.20
C LYS A 210 1.09 -9.21 14.40
N GLY A 211 1.46 -7.95 14.17
CA GLY A 211 2.83 -7.47 14.37
C GLY A 211 3.83 -7.91 13.32
N GLN A 212 3.39 -8.43 12.17
CA GLN A 212 4.22 -8.70 10.99
C GLN A 212 3.95 -7.67 9.90
N THR A 213 4.92 -7.48 8.99
CA THR A 213 4.67 -6.68 7.78
C THR A 213 3.63 -7.37 6.90
N VAL A 214 2.59 -6.61 6.53
CA VAL A 214 1.45 -7.11 5.75
C VAL A 214 1.43 -6.56 4.34
N ARG A 215 1.82 -5.29 4.18
CA ARG A 215 1.87 -4.60 2.87
C ARG A 215 3.26 -4.07 2.56
N LEU A 216 3.53 -3.89 1.27
CA LEU A 216 4.85 -3.62 0.70
C LEU A 216 4.79 -2.54 -0.37
N LEU A 217 5.93 -1.87 -0.55
CA LEU A 217 6.31 -1.18 -1.78
C LEU A 217 7.04 -2.18 -2.69
N ILE A 218 6.54 -2.38 -3.89
CA ILE A 218 7.11 -3.33 -4.84
C ILE A 218 7.43 -2.65 -6.18
N THR A 219 8.36 -3.25 -6.92
CA THR A 219 8.68 -2.89 -8.30
C THR A 219 8.91 -4.15 -9.13
N ASN A 220 9.04 -4.03 -10.44
CA ASN A 220 9.49 -5.13 -11.27
C ASN A 220 11.00 -5.06 -11.52
N LEU A 221 11.59 -6.19 -11.92
CA LEU A 221 13.02 -6.31 -12.15
C LEU A 221 13.54 -5.33 -13.23
N ALA A 222 12.77 -5.11 -14.28
CA ALA A 222 13.16 -4.20 -15.37
C ALA A 222 13.23 -2.74 -14.88
N ALA A 223 12.24 -2.27 -14.14
CA ALA A 223 12.26 -0.93 -13.53
C ALA A 223 13.41 -0.80 -12.52
N LEU A 224 13.66 -1.83 -11.69
CA LEU A 224 14.77 -1.83 -10.75
C LEU A 224 16.14 -1.73 -11.47
N GLN A 225 16.34 -2.45 -12.57
CA GLN A 225 17.60 -2.41 -13.32
C GLN A 225 17.78 -1.10 -14.10
N GLY A 226 16.72 -0.63 -14.76
CA GLY A 226 16.79 0.55 -15.62
C GLY A 226 16.68 1.90 -14.88
N ARG A 227 16.10 1.94 -13.68
CA ARG A 227 15.73 3.17 -12.97
C ARG A 227 16.08 3.14 -11.48
N ARG A 228 17.12 2.42 -11.08
CA ARG A 228 17.50 2.21 -9.67
C ARG A 228 17.64 3.53 -8.89
N ASP A 229 18.26 4.55 -9.47
CA ASP A 229 18.42 5.86 -8.81
C ASP A 229 17.07 6.57 -8.62
N VAL A 230 16.19 6.50 -9.60
CA VAL A 230 14.84 7.08 -9.52
C VAL A 230 14.03 6.39 -8.41
N LEU A 231 14.08 5.06 -8.34
CA LEU A 231 13.41 4.28 -7.29
C LEU A 231 13.99 4.59 -5.90
N LYS A 232 15.32 4.79 -5.79
CA LYS A 232 15.95 5.22 -4.54
C LYS A 232 15.42 6.58 -4.07
N ARG A 233 15.36 7.57 -4.97
CA ARG A 233 14.80 8.90 -4.67
C ARG A 233 13.31 8.82 -4.28
N TYR A 234 12.55 7.94 -4.92
CA TYR A 234 11.16 7.69 -4.54
C TYR A 234 11.04 7.19 -3.10
N VAL A 235 11.81 6.18 -2.71
CA VAL A 235 11.78 5.65 -1.34
C VAL A 235 12.24 6.70 -0.31
N GLN A 236 13.21 7.55 -0.66
CA GLN A 236 13.63 8.67 0.19
C GLN A 236 12.49 9.70 0.38
N ALA A 237 11.83 10.09 -0.72
CA ALA A 237 10.68 11.00 -0.66
C ALA A 237 9.49 10.38 0.10
N TYR A 238 9.30 9.07 -0.02
CA TYR A 238 8.26 8.33 0.71
C TYR A 238 8.51 8.37 2.22
N ARG A 239 9.75 8.17 2.68
CA ARG A 239 10.16 8.31 4.09
C ARG A 239 9.90 9.73 4.61
N GLU A 240 10.35 10.76 3.86
CA GLU A 240 10.12 12.17 4.21
C GLU A 240 8.62 12.48 4.29
N THR A 241 7.83 11.91 3.42
CA THR A 241 6.37 12.08 3.43
C THR A 241 5.74 11.49 4.69
N ILE A 242 6.10 10.27 5.08
CA ILE A 242 5.62 9.68 6.33
C ILE A 242 6.00 10.56 7.53
N ASP A 243 7.23 11.05 7.58
CA ASP A 243 7.66 11.94 8.66
C ASP A 243 6.82 13.22 8.71
N TRP A 244 6.55 13.83 7.57
CA TRP A 244 5.71 15.01 7.45
C TRP A 244 4.24 14.75 7.82
N GLU A 245 3.68 13.61 7.42
CA GLU A 245 2.28 13.22 7.69
C GLU A 245 1.95 13.14 9.18
N TYR A 246 2.94 12.85 10.01
CA TYR A 246 2.77 12.77 11.47
C TYR A 246 3.31 13.99 12.23
N ALA A 247 4.14 14.81 11.61
CA ALA A 247 4.71 16.00 12.24
C ALA A 247 3.90 17.29 11.96
N ASP A 248 3.25 17.39 10.79
CA ASP A 248 2.58 18.59 10.32
C ASP A 248 1.06 18.39 10.21
N PRO A 249 0.23 19.16 10.95
CA PRO A 249 -1.23 19.08 10.82
C PRO A 249 -1.75 19.41 9.41
N ALA A 250 -0.95 20.09 8.56
CA ALA A 250 -1.32 20.36 7.18
C ALA A 250 -1.52 19.08 6.36
N ALA A 251 -0.79 18.01 6.66
CA ALA A 251 -0.94 16.73 5.99
C ALA A 251 -2.33 16.12 6.22
N LEU A 252 -2.80 16.12 7.47
CA LEU A 252 -4.13 15.63 7.83
C LEU A 252 -5.26 16.47 7.19
N LYS A 253 -5.07 17.79 7.16
CA LYS A 253 -5.99 18.71 6.47
C LYS A 253 -6.06 18.38 4.97
N LEU A 254 -4.92 18.21 4.33
CA LEU A 254 -4.82 17.88 2.91
C LEU A 254 -5.48 16.52 2.60
N TYR A 255 -5.31 15.53 3.48
CA TYR A 255 -5.97 14.23 3.37
C TYR A 255 -7.50 14.35 3.45
N ALA A 256 -8.02 15.11 4.43
CA ALA A 256 -9.45 15.34 4.57
C ALA A 256 -10.06 16.04 3.34
N GLU A 257 -9.37 17.07 2.82
CA GLU A 257 -9.76 17.81 1.62
C GLU A 257 -9.72 16.91 0.36
N TRP A 258 -8.65 16.13 0.19
CA TRP A 258 -8.51 15.22 -0.96
C TRP A 258 -9.61 14.17 -1.04
N LEU A 259 -10.03 13.65 0.11
CA LEU A 259 -11.10 12.63 0.18
C LEU A 259 -12.50 13.24 0.32
N ASN A 260 -12.59 14.54 0.56
CA ASN A 260 -13.84 15.23 0.90
C ASN A 260 -14.56 14.56 2.08
N ILE A 261 -13.81 14.31 3.17
CA ILE A 261 -14.33 13.72 4.41
C ILE A 261 -14.22 14.70 5.57
N PRO A 262 -15.04 14.58 6.62
CA PRO A 262 -14.93 15.40 7.82
C PRO A 262 -13.53 15.28 8.47
N PRO A 263 -12.93 16.37 8.97
CA PRO A 263 -11.63 16.31 9.65
C PRO A 263 -11.57 15.30 10.81
N ALA A 264 -12.68 15.13 11.54
CA ALA A 264 -12.78 14.14 12.62
C ALA A 264 -12.64 12.70 12.12
N ILE A 265 -13.18 12.38 10.94
CA ILE A 265 -13.03 11.06 10.30
C ILE A 265 -11.58 10.87 9.82
N ALA A 266 -10.98 11.89 9.23
CA ALA A 266 -9.58 11.86 8.82
C ALA A 266 -8.65 11.59 10.02
N GLN A 267 -8.84 12.33 11.10
CA GLN A 267 -8.07 12.17 12.34
C GLN A 267 -8.27 10.78 12.94
N ARG A 268 -9.52 10.31 13.06
CA ARG A 268 -9.85 8.97 13.58
C ARG A 268 -9.22 7.87 12.72
N SER A 269 -9.20 8.04 11.39
CA SER A 269 -8.56 7.07 10.49
C SER A 269 -7.08 6.95 10.78
N ARG A 270 -6.34 8.07 10.83
CA ARG A 270 -4.90 8.06 11.13
C ARG A 270 -4.62 7.57 12.55
N ASP A 271 -5.18 8.25 13.55
CA ASP A 271 -4.77 8.06 14.95
C ASP A 271 -5.29 6.73 15.55
N GLY A 272 -6.44 6.26 15.06
CA GLY A 272 -7.05 5.02 15.55
C GLY A 272 -6.54 3.74 14.89
N PHE A 273 -5.98 3.84 13.66
CA PHE A 273 -5.69 2.63 12.88
C PHE A 273 -4.26 2.57 12.32
N PHE A 274 -3.59 3.71 12.18
CA PHE A 274 -2.27 3.78 11.56
C PHE A 274 -1.28 4.53 12.47
N PRO A 275 -0.82 3.92 13.58
CA PRO A 275 0.25 4.53 14.35
C PRO A 275 1.52 4.65 13.49
N LYS A 276 2.28 5.77 13.61
CA LYS A 276 3.47 6.01 12.79
C LYS A 276 4.45 4.83 12.75
N ALA A 277 4.63 4.15 13.88
CA ALA A 277 5.52 3.00 13.98
C ALA A 277 5.09 1.79 13.12
N ALA A 278 3.82 1.74 12.67
CA ALA A 278 3.35 0.71 11.76
C ALA A 278 3.72 0.99 10.29
N LEU A 279 4.12 2.24 9.97
CA LEU A 279 4.45 2.69 8.62
C LEU A 279 5.97 2.88 8.46
N ASP A 280 6.76 1.83 8.73
CA ASP A 280 8.21 1.85 8.53
C ASP A 280 8.58 1.22 7.17
N PRO A 281 9.04 2.00 6.17
CA PRO A 281 9.37 1.46 4.85
C PRO A 281 10.72 0.72 4.82
N ASP A 282 11.50 0.75 5.89
CA ASP A 282 12.87 0.24 5.90
C ASP A 282 12.98 -1.21 6.36
N THR A 283 12.00 -1.67 7.16
CA THR A 283 12.10 -2.96 7.86
C THR A 283 10.93 -3.87 7.57
N ILE A 284 11.19 -5.04 7.03
CA ILE A 284 10.19 -6.11 6.97
C ILE A 284 10.21 -6.84 8.32
N VAL A 285 9.24 -6.51 9.16
CA VAL A 285 9.10 -7.10 10.49
C VAL A 285 8.58 -8.52 10.38
N GLY A 286 9.21 -9.47 11.09
CA GLY A 286 8.77 -10.85 11.15
C GLY A 286 9.11 -11.69 9.91
N LEU A 287 10.04 -11.28 9.05
CA LEU A 287 10.36 -11.96 7.78
C LEU A 287 10.59 -13.47 7.93
N SER A 288 11.32 -13.92 8.95
CA SER A 288 11.59 -15.34 9.20
C SER A 288 10.33 -16.15 9.49
N THR A 289 9.33 -15.55 10.12
CA THR A 289 8.02 -16.18 10.38
C THR A 289 7.14 -16.10 9.12
N ILE A 290 7.11 -14.94 8.45
CA ILE A 290 6.32 -14.70 7.23
C ILE A 290 6.60 -15.75 6.14
N VAL A 291 7.87 -16.11 5.92
CA VAL A 291 8.22 -17.12 4.88
C VAL A 291 7.71 -18.52 5.22
N ASN A 292 7.60 -18.87 6.50
CA ASN A 292 6.99 -20.13 6.95
C ASN A 292 5.45 -20.05 6.84
N ASP A 293 4.86 -18.93 7.27
CA ASP A 293 3.42 -18.69 7.13
C ASP A 293 2.97 -18.73 5.67
N ALA A 294 3.81 -18.28 4.73
CA ALA A 294 3.52 -18.36 3.30
C ALA A 294 3.40 -19.81 2.79
N VAL A 295 4.19 -20.73 3.33
CA VAL A 295 4.03 -22.18 3.07
C VAL A 295 2.76 -22.70 3.71
N ASP A 296 2.56 -22.40 4.98
CA ASP A 296 1.42 -22.84 5.79
C ASP A 296 0.06 -22.39 5.22
N LEU A 297 0.02 -21.19 4.66
CA LEU A 297 -1.14 -20.61 4.00
C LEU A 297 -1.19 -20.95 2.48
N LYS A 298 -0.27 -21.78 1.99
CA LYS A 298 -0.20 -22.29 0.60
C LYS A 298 0.03 -21.21 -0.46
N TYR A 299 0.73 -20.13 -0.13
CA TYR A 299 1.20 -19.14 -1.11
C TYR A 299 2.48 -19.59 -1.80
N THR A 300 3.35 -20.29 -1.08
CA THR A 300 4.57 -20.91 -1.60
C THR A 300 4.56 -22.43 -1.33
N GLN A 301 5.31 -23.20 -2.12
CA GLN A 301 5.45 -24.64 -1.91
C GLN A 301 6.53 -24.99 -0.88
N ALA A 302 7.53 -24.09 -0.75
CA ALA A 302 8.64 -24.22 0.18
C ALA A 302 9.06 -22.83 0.66
N THR A 303 9.76 -22.79 1.78
CA THR A 303 10.36 -21.59 2.33
C THR A 303 11.44 -21.06 1.39
N LEU A 304 11.42 -19.73 1.11
CA LEU A 304 12.46 -19.10 0.30
C LEU A 304 13.81 -19.13 1.03
N THR A 305 14.87 -19.45 0.29
CA THR A 305 16.24 -19.45 0.79
C THR A 305 16.74 -18.02 1.04
N GLN A 306 17.81 -17.88 1.82
CA GLN A 306 18.44 -16.56 2.06
C GLN A 306 18.91 -15.89 0.76
N ALA A 307 19.40 -16.67 -0.21
CA ALA A 307 19.77 -16.16 -1.53
C ALA A 307 18.57 -15.59 -2.29
N GLN A 308 17.45 -16.31 -2.29
CA GLN A 308 16.19 -15.88 -2.90
C GLN A 308 15.62 -14.62 -2.20
N LEU A 309 15.68 -14.56 -0.86
CA LEU A 309 15.27 -13.40 -0.11
C LEU A 309 16.16 -12.19 -0.43
N GLY A 310 17.49 -12.38 -0.55
CA GLY A 310 18.43 -11.33 -0.96
C GLY A 310 18.18 -10.84 -2.39
N GLU A 311 17.67 -11.71 -3.28
CA GLU A 311 17.25 -11.29 -4.62
C GLU A 311 15.92 -10.52 -4.60
N LEU A 312 14.95 -10.99 -3.82
CA LEU A 312 13.62 -10.41 -3.73
C LEU A 312 13.64 -9.03 -3.06
N ILE A 313 14.37 -8.88 -1.94
CA ILE A 313 14.35 -7.70 -1.09
C ILE A 313 15.47 -6.75 -1.51
N GLN A 314 15.10 -5.60 -2.05
CA GLN A 314 15.98 -4.59 -2.63
C GLN A 314 15.69 -3.20 -2.04
N ILE A 315 15.39 -3.14 -0.73
CA ILE A 315 15.11 -1.88 -0.01
C ILE A 315 16.38 -1.00 -0.04
N PRO A 316 16.30 0.23 -0.58
CA PRO A 316 17.46 1.12 -0.60
C PRO A 316 17.84 1.55 0.83
N PRO A 317 19.13 1.63 1.18
CA PRO A 317 19.55 2.17 2.46
C PRO A 317 19.12 3.64 2.61
N ARG A 318 19.04 4.11 3.85
CA ARG A 318 18.85 5.54 4.17
C ARG A 318 20.01 6.40 3.71
#